data_087ea038818909f8527eaa7a3e1cc0f8
#
_entry.id   087ea038818909f8527eaa7a3e1cc0f8
#
_cell.length_a   1.000
_cell.length_b   1.000
_cell.length_c   1.000
_cell.angle_alpha   90.00
_cell.angle_beta   90.00
_cell.angle_gamma   90.00
#
_symmetry.space_group_name_H-M   'P 1'
#
loop_
_entity.id
_entity.type
_entity.pdbx_description
1 polymer ?
#
loop_
_entity_poly.entity_id
_entity_poly.type
_entity_poly.pdbx_seq_one_letter_code
_entity_poly.pdbx_strand_id
1 'polypeptide(L)'
;MSSQKTTTGLPTLSKSMIWMINFGFLGVQTAFTLQSSQMSRIFQTIGADPNNLGWFFLLPPLAGLIVQPIIGTYSDRTWAPKLGGRRLPYLLLGTIVAVIVMILLPNSGSFGFGYGSLAALWFGAITVAFLDLSSNVAMQPFKMMVGDMVNDDQKSYAYGIQSFLSNTGAVLAAIFPFLFTFLGVANTAKKGVVPQSVVVAFYVGAALLVITSLFTMLKVKEYDPATYALYHGIEEADNQKGESWLTLLKHAPKAFWTVTLVQFFCWFAFQYLWTYSAGAIAQNVWHTTNATSAAYQAAGNWYGVLAAVQSIAAVVWSYVLAKVPNQYHKLGYGGSLLIGATGFASIFFVHNQYVLILSYALVGIAWAGMNTYPLTIVTNALTGKHMGTYLGLFNGSICLPQIVASLASFALFPMLGGSQVNMFLLAGIVMLLGALSVTTIKETYVK
;
A
#
# COMPACT_ATOMS: atom_id res chain seq x y z
N MET A 1 53.70 1.30 11.32
CA MET A 1 52.42 1.99 11.06
C MET A 1 51.78 1.33 9.89
N SER A 2 50.85 0.40 10.15
CA SER A 2 50.09 -0.29 9.08
C SER A 2 49.00 0.65 8.59
N SER A 3 49.09 1.04 7.33
CA SER A 3 48.03 1.75 6.61
C SER A 3 46.76 0.90 6.67
N GLN A 4 45.82 1.23 7.54
CA GLN A 4 44.45 0.73 7.43
C GLN A 4 43.92 1.26 6.08
N LYS A 5 43.74 0.35 5.12
CA LYS A 5 42.95 0.62 3.92
C LYS A 5 41.54 0.97 4.41
N THR A 6 41.18 2.24 4.33
CA THR A 6 39.81 2.70 4.49
C THR A 6 38.97 2.05 3.40
N THR A 7 38.28 0.97 3.72
CA THR A 7 37.30 0.36 2.82
C THR A 7 36.09 1.31 2.77
N THR A 8 36.09 2.16 1.74
CA THR A 8 34.89 2.91 1.34
C THR A 8 33.86 1.90 0.79
N GLY A 9 32.78 1.68 1.51
CA GLY A 9 31.68 0.79 1.11
C GLY A 9 31.05 0.04 2.28
N LEU A 10 29.77 -0.26 2.16
CA LEU A 10 29.02 -1.01 3.18
C LEU A 10 29.54 -2.46 3.27
N PRO A 11 29.68 -3.02 4.50
CA PRO A 11 30.11 -4.39 4.68
C PRO A 11 29.08 -5.39 4.18
N THR A 12 29.54 -6.59 3.79
CA THR A 12 28.67 -7.70 3.44
C THR A 12 27.94 -8.22 4.68
N LEU A 13 26.61 -8.16 4.67
CA LEU A 13 25.78 -8.66 5.74
C LEU A 13 25.49 -10.17 5.59
N SER A 14 25.34 -10.88 6.70
CA SER A 14 24.84 -12.24 6.68
C SER A 14 23.41 -12.30 6.16
N LYS A 15 23.02 -13.40 5.49
CA LYS A 15 21.63 -13.62 5.05
C LYS A 15 20.63 -13.49 6.20
N SER A 16 20.99 -14.00 7.39
CA SER A 16 20.16 -13.87 8.59
C SER A 16 19.94 -12.40 8.97
N MET A 17 20.96 -11.54 8.92
CA MET A 17 20.81 -10.11 9.22
C MET A 17 19.88 -9.42 8.22
N ILE A 18 19.96 -9.75 6.94
CA ILE A 18 19.05 -9.20 5.90
C ILE A 18 17.60 -9.61 6.18
N TRP A 19 17.36 -10.85 6.63
CA TRP A 19 16.03 -11.28 7.07
C TRP A 19 15.55 -10.48 8.30
N MET A 20 16.42 -10.28 9.30
CA MET A 20 16.08 -9.54 10.52
C MET A 20 15.73 -8.08 10.23
N ILE A 21 16.46 -7.42 9.31
CA ILE A 21 16.20 -6.04 8.90
C ILE A 21 14.78 -5.93 8.30
N ASN A 22 14.33 -6.91 7.54
CA ASN A 22 13.06 -6.86 6.83
C ASN A 22 11.89 -7.51 7.58
N PHE A 23 12.13 -8.28 8.65
CA PHE A 23 11.11 -9.14 9.26
C PHE A 23 9.89 -8.38 9.78
N GLY A 24 10.10 -7.21 10.38
CA GLY A 24 9.00 -6.37 10.85
C GLY A 24 8.09 -5.84 9.74
N PHE A 25 8.57 -5.83 8.49
CA PHE A 25 7.76 -5.37 7.36
C PHE A 25 6.52 -6.26 7.12
N LEU A 26 6.60 -7.55 7.48
CA LEU A 26 5.45 -8.46 7.47
C LEU A 26 4.29 -7.92 8.33
N GLY A 27 4.57 -7.52 9.57
CA GLY A 27 3.54 -6.99 10.46
C GLY A 27 2.99 -5.64 10.00
N VAL A 28 3.86 -4.74 9.55
CA VAL A 28 3.42 -3.43 9.01
C VAL A 28 2.52 -3.61 7.79
N GLN A 29 2.87 -4.52 6.89
CA GLN A 29 2.04 -4.81 5.74
C GLN A 29 0.72 -5.50 6.10
N THR A 30 0.73 -6.34 7.16
CA THR A 30 -0.50 -6.94 7.70
C THR A 30 -1.46 -5.84 8.19
N ALA A 31 -0.97 -4.86 8.96
CA ALA A 31 -1.78 -3.74 9.42
C ALA A 31 -2.35 -2.92 8.26
N PHE A 32 -1.53 -2.56 7.29
CA PHE A 32 -1.93 -1.80 6.11
C PHE A 32 -2.99 -2.55 5.28
N THR A 33 -2.83 -3.86 5.10
CA THR A 33 -3.78 -4.65 4.31
C THR A 33 -5.10 -4.88 5.05
N LEU A 34 -5.09 -5.10 6.37
CA LEU A 34 -6.33 -5.13 7.16
C LEU A 34 -7.10 -3.83 7.03
N GLN A 35 -6.43 -2.68 7.11
CA GLN A 35 -7.04 -1.39 6.87
C GLN A 35 -7.69 -1.34 5.47
N SER A 36 -6.92 -1.53 4.42
CA SER A 36 -7.39 -1.35 3.04
C SER A 36 -8.49 -2.35 2.64
N SER A 37 -8.44 -3.58 3.13
CA SER A 37 -9.42 -4.62 2.79
C SER A 37 -10.68 -4.57 3.64
N GLN A 38 -10.62 -4.09 4.90
CA GLN A 38 -11.78 -4.12 5.81
C GLN A 38 -12.42 -2.74 6.03
N MET A 39 -11.77 -1.66 5.64
CA MET A 39 -12.23 -0.29 5.89
C MET A 39 -13.63 -0.04 5.34
N SER A 40 -13.89 -0.36 4.07
CA SER A 40 -15.21 -0.20 3.44
C SER A 40 -16.29 -1.01 4.18
N ARG A 41 -15.97 -2.25 4.55
CA ARG A 41 -16.85 -3.13 5.31
C ARG A 41 -17.18 -2.56 6.70
N ILE A 42 -16.16 -2.11 7.44
CA ILE A 42 -16.34 -1.52 8.77
C ILE A 42 -17.25 -0.29 8.70
N PHE A 43 -16.93 0.67 7.82
CA PHE A 43 -17.70 1.91 7.70
C PHE A 43 -19.16 1.66 7.32
N GLN A 44 -19.43 0.80 6.33
CA GLN A 44 -20.80 0.48 5.95
C GLN A 44 -21.53 -0.29 7.08
N THR A 45 -20.83 -1.16 7.81
CA THR A 45 -21.42 -1.90 8.96
C THR A 45 -21.84 -0.96 10.10
N ILE A 46 -21.05 0.10 10.38
CA ILE A 46 -21.41 1.09 11.41
C ILE A 46 -22.41 2.15 10.91
N GLY A 47 -22.78 2.12 9.64
CA GLY A 47 -23.87 2.92 9.07
C GLY A 47 -23.42 4.07 8.17
N ALA A 48 -22.21 4.01 7.60
CA ALA A 48 -21.80 4.95 6.57
C ALA A 48 -22.60 4.74 5.27
N ASP A 49 -23.11 5.82 4.70
CA ASP A 49 -23.73 5.81 3.39
C ASP A 49 -22.66 5.57 2.30
N PRO A 50 -22.88 4.65 1.36
CA PRO A 50 -21.98 4.44 0.22
C PRO A 50 -21.65 5.69 -0.57
N ASN A 51 -22.55 6.67 -0.67
CA ASN A 51 -22.30 7.98 -1.28
C ASN A 51 -21.17 8.76 -0.59
N ASN A 52 -20.97 8.55 0.69
CA ASN A 52 -20.03 9.29 1.53
C ASN A 52 -18.72 8.53 1.79
N LEU A 53 -18.53 7.33 1.24
CA LEU A 53 -17.31 6.53 1.44
C LEU A 53 -16.05 7.29 0.96
N GLY A 54 -16.19 8.11 -0.07
CA GLY A 54 -15.08 8.94 -0.57
C GLY A 54 -14.39 9.78 0.50
N TRP A 55 -15.12 10.29 1.52
CA TRP A 55 -14.51 11.05 2.62
C TRP A 55 -13.53 10.21 3.45
N PHE A 56 -13.89 8.98 3.75
CA PHE A 56 -13.06 8.09 4.55
C PHE A 56 -11.84 7.61 3.76
N PHE A 57 -12.02 7.31 2.46
CA PHE A 57 -10.96 6.87 1.56
C PHE A 57 -10.07 8.02 1.03
N LEU A 58 -10.42 9.28 1.29
CA LEU A 58 -9.58 10.44 1.04
C LEU A 58 -8.43 10.56 2.06
N LEU A 59 -8.66 10.15 3.31
CA LEU A 59 -7.72 10.36 4.42
C LEU A 59 -6.39 9.62 4.25
N PRO A 60 -6.35 8.32 3.88
CA PRO A 60 -5.11 7.58 3.69
C PRO A 60 -4.14 8.23 2.68
N PRO A 61 -4.52 8.53 1.44
CA PRO A 61 -3.58 9.14 0.49
C PRO A 61 -3.15 10.56 0.89
N LEU A 62 -4.00 11.32 1.59
CA LEU A 62 -3.61 12.62 2.16
C LEU A 62 -2.52 12.45 3.23
N ALA A 63 -2.70 11.49 4.14
CA ALA A 63 -1.70 11.19 5.16
C ALA A 63 -0.38 10.73 4.51
N GLY A 64 -0.44 9.82 3.55
CA GLY A 64 0.75 9.34 2.82
C GLY A 64 1.52 10.46 2.11
N LEU A 65 0.80 11.39 1.48
CA LEU A 65 1.40 12.52 0.76
C LEU A 65 2.16 13.48 1.70
N ILE A 66 1.64 13.71 2.89
CA ILE A 66 2.19 14.68 3.86
C ILE A 66 3.27 14.02 4.74
N VAL A 67 3.00 12.84 5.25
CA VAL A 67 3.78 12.24 6.33
C VAL A 67 5.09 11.63 5.84
N GLN A 68 5.09 10.98 4.68
CA GLN A 68 6.29 10.30 4.19
C GLN A 68 7.49 11.24 4.03
N PRO A 69 7.39 12.44 3.41
CA PRO A 69 8.49 13.38 3.34
C PRO A 69 8.95 13.90 4.71
N ILE A 70 7.99 14.13 5.61
CA ILE A 70 8.28 14.62 6.96
C ILE A 70 9.09 13.59 7.73
N ILE A 71 8.62 12.36 7.80
CA ILE A 71 9.31 11.28 8.53
C ILE A 71 10.67 10.97 7.91
N GLY A 72 10.78 10.98 6.56
CA GLY A 72 12.06 10.86 5.88
C GLY A 72 13.07 11.89 6.40
N THR A 73 12.70 13.16 6.36
CA THR A 73 13.59 14.28 6.77
C THR A 73 13.94 14.23 8.27
N TYR A 74 12.95 13.98 9.13
CA TYR A 74 13.20 13.94 10.57
C TYR A 74 14.04 12.71 10.96
N SER A 75 13.79 11.56 10.36
CA SER A 75 14.56 10.34 10.67
C SER A 75 16.02 10.44 10.24
N ASP A 76 16.34 11.22 9.19
CA ASP A 76 17.71 11.49 8.76
C ASP A 76 18.52 12.27 9.82
N ARG A 77 17.84 13.11 10.59
CA ARG A 77 18.44 13.98 11.62
C ARG A 77 18.40 13.39 13.03
N THR A 78 17.70 12.30 13.23
CA THR A 78 17.55 11.66 14.54
C THR A 78 18.69 10.68 14.77
N TRP A 79 19.22 10.66 16.00
CA TRP A 79 20.07 9.61 16.49
C TRP A 79 19.68 9.25 17.93
N ALA A 80 19.20 8.03 18.12
CA ALA A 80 18.76 7.51 19.42
C ALA A 80 19.44 6.17 19.72
N PRO A 81 20.66 6.18 20.28
CA PRO A 81 21.46 4.97 20.49
C PRO A 81 20.78 3.96 21.42
N LYS A 82 19.98 4.44 22.40
CA LYS A 82 19.20 3.58 23.30
C LYS A 82 18.07 2.82 22.60
N LEU A 83 17.58 3.33 21.48
CA LEU A 83 16.51 2.73 20.67
C LEU A 83 17.05 2.05 19.40
N GLY A 84 18.36 1.92 19.26
CA GLY A 84 19.01 1.14 18.22
C GLY A 84 19.43 1.90 16.97
N GLY A 85 19.15 3.22 16.84
CA GLY A 85 19.60 3.96 15.68
C GLY A 85 18.81 5.20 15.32
N ARG A 86 18.72 5.48 14.02
CA ARG A 86 18.02 6.63 13.42
C ARG A 86 16.58 6.31 13.03
N ARG A 87 16.36 5.13 12.48
CA ARG A 87 15.08 4.69 11.88
C ARG A 87 14.20 3.96 12.89
N LEU A 88 14.81 3.16 13.77
CA LEU A 88 14.09 2.32 14.74
C LEU A 88 13.18 3.09 15.70
N PRO A 89 13.50 4.32 16.17
CA PRO A 89 12.57 5.12 16.99
C PRO A 89 11.24 5.41 16.28
N TYR A 90 11.26 5.65 14.97
CA TYR A 90 10.05 5.90 14.18
C TYR A 90 9.26 4.62 13.94
N LEU A 91 9.96 3.48 13.76
CA LEU A 91 9.31 2.17 13.73
C LEU A 91 8.57 1.90 15.03
N LEU A 92 9.18 2.17 16.18
CA LEU A 92 8.57 2.00 17.50
C LEU A 92 7.32 2.89 17.64
N LEU A 93 7.45 4.18 17.33
CA LEU A 93 6.35 5.14 17.43
C LEU A 93 5.18 4.71 16.53
N GLY A 94 5.46 4.41 15.25
CA GLY A 94 4.46 3.94 14.30
C GLY A 94 3.79 2.64 14.77
N THR A 95 4.56 1.69 15.28
CA THR A 95 4.03 0.42 15.81
C THR A 95 3.10 0.65 17.00
N ILE A 96 3.47 1.47 17.98
CA ILE A 96 2.65 1.74 19.17
C ILE A 96 1.30 2.37 18.75
N VAL A 97 1.35 3.41 17.92
CA VAL A 97 0.13 4.09 17.47
C VAL A 97 -0.72 3.15 16.63
N ALA A 98 -0.13 2.41 15.68
CA ALA A 98 -0.86 1.45 14.84
C ALA A 98 -1.58 0.39 15.67
N VAL A 99 -0.92 -0.18 16.69
CA VAL A 99 -1.53 -1.21 17.57
C VAL A 99 -2.73 -0.67 18.31
N ILE A 100 -2.61 0.51 18.92
CA ILE A 100 -3.73 1.16 19.62
C ILE A 100 -4.91 1.35 18.67
N VAL A 101 -4.63 1.84 17.48
CA VAL A 101 -5.66 2.15 16.47
C VAL A 101 -6.25 0.87 15.87
N MET A 102 -5.47 -0.18 15.67
CA MET A 102 -5.97 -1.49 15.24
C MET A 102 -6.92 -2.13 16.25
N ILE A 103 -6.80 -1.78 17.53
CA ILE A 103 -7.77 -2.19 18.57
C ILE A 103 -9.01 -1.30 18.50
N LEU A 104 -8.87 0.00 18.29
CA LEU A 104 -9.98 0.96 18.31
C LEU A 104 -10.86 0.87 17.06
N LEU A 105 -10.29 0.75 15.87
CA LEU A 105 -11.03 0.82 14.60
C LEU A 105 -12.14 -0.24 14.47
N PRO A 106 -11.90 -1.54 14.68
CA PRO A 106 -12.97 -2.53 14.55
C PRO A 106 -14.00 -2.44 15.68
N ASN A 107 -13.71 -1.73 16.77
CA ASN A 107 -14.61 -1.50 17.88
C ASN A 107 -15.41 -0.19 17.78
N SER A 108 -15.27 0.58 16.70
CA SER A 108 -15.93 1.89 16.53
C SER A 108 -17.45 1.83 16.67
N GLY A 109 -18.08 0.73 16.33
CA GLY A 109 -19.52 0.50 16.56
C GLY A 109 -19.90 0.02 17.97
N SER A 110 -18.92 -0.31 18.83
CA SER A 110 -19.14 -0.91 20.15
C SER A 110 -19.12 0.10 21.29
N PHE A 111 -18.73 1.36 21.03
CA PHE A 111 -18.63 2.40 22.07
C PHE A 111 -19.94 3.11 22.42
N GLY A 112 -21.09 2.60 21.94
CA GLY A 112 -22.39 3.17 22.26
C GLY A 112 -22.75 4.45 21.47
N PHE A 113 -22.02 4.78 20.42
CA PHE A 113 -22.31 5.97 19.59
C PHE A 113 -23.60 5.86 18.78
N GLY A 114 -24.10 4.64 18.56
CA GLY A 114 -25.31 4.38 17.77
C GLY A 114 -25.00 4.20 16.27
N TYR A 115 -25.88 3.41 15.61
CA TYR A 115 -25.78 3.10 14.18
C TYR A 115 -25.97 4.36 13.31
N GLY A 116 -25.04 4.60 12.40
CA GLY A 116 -25.09 5.76 11.48
C GLY A 116 -24.91 7.11 12.15
N SER A 117 -24.55 7.12 13.45
CA SER A 117 -24.31 8.39 14.15
C SER A 117 -23.05 9.09 13.63
N LEU A 118 -23.08 10.39 13.61
CA LEU A 118 -21.94 11.22 13.21
C LEU A 118 -20.71 10.94 14.10
N ALA A 119 -20.94 10.64 15.39
CA ALA A 119 -19.89 10.31 16.34
C ALA A 119 -19.18 8.99 15.99
N ALA A 120 -19.91 7.92 15.64
CA ALA A 120 -19.34 6.65 15.22
C ALA A 120 -18.51 6.81 13.93
N LEU A 121 -19.04 7.55 12.96
CA LEU A 121 -18.38 7.79 11.67
C LEU A 121 -17.12 8.62 11.82
N TRP A 122 -17.16 9.72 12.59
CA TRP A 122 -15.97 10.52 12.86
C TRP A 122 -14.92 9.77 13.67
N PHE A 123 -15.35 8.99 14.67
CA PHE A 123 -14.42 8.15 15.42
C PHE A 123 -13.71 7.15 14.50
N GLY A 124 -14.45 6.47 13.64
CA GLY A 124 -13.89 5.57 12.62
C GLY A 124 -12.93 6.30 11.66
N ALA A 125 -13.33 7.49 11.16
CA ALA A 125 -12.52 8.29 10.24
C ALA A 125 -11.18 8.74 10.86
N ILE A 126 -11.21 9.27 12.07
CA ILE A 126 -10.02 9.68 12.82
C ILE A 126 -9.12 8.46 13.06
N THR A 127 -9.72 7.35 13.47
CA THR A 127 -9.00 6.11 13.74
C THR A 127 -8.31 5.59 12.48
N VAL A 128 -8.98 5.59 11.32
CA VAL A 128 -8.36 5.20 10.04
C VAL A 128 -7.24 6.15 9.66
N ALA A 129 -7.43 7.46 9.82
CA ALA A 129 -6.38 8.45 9.52
C ALA A 129 -5.11 8.19 10.34
N PHE A 130 -5.28 7.90 11.64
CA PHE A 130 -4.14 7.55 12.50
C PHE A 130 -3.53 6.19 12.16
N LEU A 131 -4.32 5.20 11.72
CA LEU A 131 -3.79 3.90 11.28
C LEU A 131 -2.93 4.05 10.03
N ASP A 132 -3.39 4.82 9.07
CA ASP A 132 -2.63 5.08 7.85
C ASP A 132 -1.35 5.89 8.15
N LEU A 133 -1.48 6.95 8.93
CA LEU A 133 -0.37 7.77 9.39
C LEU A 133 0.70 6.89 10.06
N SER A 134 0.31 6.08 11.04
CA SER A 134 1.22 5.24 11.81
C SER A 134 1.83 4.11 10.98
N SER A 135 1.05 3.53 10.06
CA SER A 135 1.56 2.51 9.13
C SER A 135 2.60 3.09 8.18
N ASN A 136 2.39 4.30 7.66
CA ASN A 136 3.37 5.00 6.84
C ASN A 136 4.63 5.37 7.64
N VAL A 137 4.47 5.83 8.89
CA VAL A 137 5.60 6.10 9.80
C VAL A 137 6.42 4.84 10.06
N ALA A 138 5.78 3.69 10.27
CA ALA A 138 6.46 2.42 10.51
C ALA A 138 7.07 1.81 9.22
N MET A 139 6.47 2.05 8.05
CA MET A 139 6.93 1.49 6.78
C MET A 139 8.21 2.13 6.27
N GLN A 140 8.39 3.44 6.45
CA GLN A 140 9.56 4.17 5.94
C GLN A 140 10.90 3.66 6.50
N PRO A 141 11.06 3.38 7.81
CA PRO A 141 12.27 2.79 8.34
C PRO A 141 12.75 1.56 7.57
N PHE A 142 11.85 0.64 7.21
CA PHE A 142 12.24 -0.59 6.50
C PHE A 142 12.79 -0.32 5.10
N LYS A 143 12.17 0.60 4.36
CA LYS A 143 12.65 0.99 3.02
C LYS A 143 14.03 1.64 3.11
N MET A 144 14.24 2.49 4.14
CA MET A 144 15.47 3.22 4.35
C MET A 144 16.60 2.34 4.90
N MET A 145 16.33 1.44 5.86
CA MET A 145 17.33 0.55 6.44
C MET A 145 18.00 -0.34 5.39
N VAL A 146 17.27 -0.81 4.39
CA VAL A 146 17.89 -1.56 3.28
C VAL A 146 18.87 -0.68 2.50
N GLY A 147 18.50 0.58 2.23
CA GLY A 147 19.38 1.54 1.58
C GLY A 147 20.61 1.91 2.41
N ASP A 148 20.41 2.08 3.74
CA ASP A 148 21.41 2.58 4.68
C ASP A 148 22.41 1.51 5.13
N MET A 149 22.02 0.22 5.14
CA MET A 149 22.80 -0.85 5.78
C MET A 149 23.29 -1.95 4.83
N VAL A 150 22.61 -2.13 3.69
CA VAL A 150 22.89 -3.24 2.78
C VAL A 150 23.75 -2.77 1.62
N ASN A 151 24.86 -3.46 1.35
CA ASN A 151 25.75 -3.13 0.20
C ASN A 151 25.03 -3.38 -1.14
N ASP A 152 25.54 -2.77 -2.21
CA ASP A 152 24.90 -2.79 -3.53
C ASP A 152 24.72 -4.21 -4.09
N ASP A 153 25.68 -5.10 -3.86
CA ASP A 153 25.60 -6.49 -4.35
C ASP A 153 24.48 -7.30 -3.69
N GLN A 154 24.09 -6.92 -2.46
CA GLN A 154 23.05 -7.61 -1.69
C GLN A 154 21.69 -6.91 -1.74
N LYS A 155 21.60 -5.66 -2.23
CA LYS A 155 20.34 -4.89 -2.25
C LYS A 155 19.21 -5.61 -2.97
N SER A 156 19.49 -6.24 -4.11
CA SER A 156 18.48 -6.99 -4.87
C SER A 156 17.89 -8.14 -4.03
N TYR A 157 18.75 -8.87 -3.31
CA TYR A 157 18.30 -9.94 -2.41
C TYR A 157 17.50 -9.38 -1.23
N ALA A 158 17.94 -8.27 -0.63
CA ALA A 158 17.26 -7.65 0.51
C ALA A 158 15.86 -7.13 0.13
N TYR A 159 15.72 -6.46 -1.01
CA TYR A 159 14.40 -6.03 -1.52
C TYR A 159 13.52 -7.22 -1.92
N GLY A 160 14.12 -8.32 -2.41
CA GLY A 160 13.41 -9.57 -2.66
C GLY A 160 12.78 -10.15 -1.39
N ILE A 161 13.55 -10.21 -0.28
CA ILE A 161 13.05 -10.61 1.05
C ILE A 161 11.95 -9.66 1.53
N GLN A 162 12.15 -8.34 1.39
CA GLN A 162 11.17 -7.34 1.78
C GLN A 162 9.85 -7.53 1.03
N SER A 163 9.91 -7.74 -0.28
CA SER A 163 8.73 -8.00 -1.11
C SER A 163 8.03 -9.30 -0.71
N PHE A 164 8.78 -10.36 -0.45
CA PHE A 164 8.24 -11.64 0.02
C PHE A 164 7.48 -11.49 1.34
N LEU A 165 8.08 -10.83 2.33
CA LEU A 165 7.46 -10.61 3.64
C LEU A 165 6.24 -9.69 3.54
N SER A 166 6.31 -8.64 2.72
CA SER A 166 5.20 -7.74 2.42
C SER A 166 4.00 -8.49 1.84
N ASN A 167 4.21 -9.27 0.79
CA ASN A 167 3.12 -10.02 0.15
C ASN A 167 2.58 -11.12 1.07
N THR A 168 3.43 -11.76 1.87
CA THR A 168 2.98 -12.75 2.87
C THR A 168 2.08 -12.08 3.90
N GLY A 169 2.46 -10.91 4.43
CA GLY A 169 1.64 -10.15 5.36
C GLY A 169 0.30 -9.72 4.74
N ALA A 170 0.31 -9.31 3.48
CA ALA A 170 -0.91 -8.93 2.75
C ALA A 170 -1.87 -10.11 2.56
N VAL A 171 -1.38 -11.26 2.15
CA VAL A 171 -2.21 -12.47 1.96
C VAL A 171 -2.81 -12.94 3.28
N LEU A 172 -2.00 -13.01 4.34
CA LEU A 172 -2.47 -13.40 5.67
C LEU A 172 -3.56 -12.46 6.17
N ALA A 173 -3.31 -11.15 6.11
CA ALA A 173 -4.27 -10.13 6.53
C ALA A 173 -5.60 -10.21 5.78
N ALA A 174 -5.54 -10.35 4.47
CA ALA A 174 -6.72 -10.42 3.62
C ALA A 174 -7.61 -11.62 3.97
N ILE A 175 -7.01 -12.78 4.26
CA ILE A 175 -7.75 -14.02 4.52
C ILE A 175 -8.20 -14.18 5.99
N PHE A 176 -7.67 -13.43 6.94
CA PHE A 176 -7.94 -13.60 8.36
C PHE A 176 -9.44 -13.62 8.72
N PRO A 177 -10.30 -12.67 8.29
CA PRO A 177 -11.70 -12.71 8.66
C PRO A 177 -12.43 -13.97 8.16
N PHE A 178 -12.09 -14.43 6.96
CA PHE A 178 -12.61 -15.68 6.40
C PHE A 178 -12.12 -16.88 7.22
N LEU A 179 -10.82 -16.96 7.50
CA LEU A 179 -10.20 -18.04 8.27
C LEU A 179 -10.82 -18.15 9.67
N PHE A 180 -10.96 -17.03 10.38
CA PHE A 180 -11.55 -17.04 11.72
C PHE A 180 -13.03 -17.43 11.70
N THR A 181 -13.78 -17.03 10.67
CA THR A 181 -15.14 -17.51 10.48
C THR A 181 -15.19 -19.02 10.25
N PHE A 182 -14.28 -19.55 9.44
CA PHE A 182 -14.15 -20.99 9.22
C PHE A 182 -13.80 -21.75 10.51
N LEU A 183 -13.02 -21.14 11.39
CA LEU A 183 -12.70 -21.67 12.72
C LEU A 183 -13.80 -21.46 13.77
N GLY A 184 -14.98 -20.98 13.36
CA GLY A 184 -16.16 -20.83 14.23
C GLY A 184 -16.33 -19.47 14.91
N VAL A 185 -15.49 -18.46 14.57
CA VAL A 185 -15.69 -17.10 15.09
C VAL A 185 -16.87 -16.44 14.37
N ALA A 186 -17.76 -15.81 15.14
CA ALA A 186 -18.99 -15.22 14.63
C ALA A 186 -18.70 -14.13 13.56
N ASN A 187 -19.35 -14.26 12.40
CA ASN A 187 -19.29 -13.31 11.29
C ASN A 187 -20.51 -12.39 11.21
N THR A 188 -21.40 -12.47 12.20
CA THR A 188 -22.57 -11.61 12.35
C THR A 188 -22.54 -10.94 13.71
N ALA A 189 -23.11 -9.75 13.80
CA ALA A 189 -23.20 -8.99 15.04
C ALA A 189 -24.52 -8.20 15.09
N LYS A 190 -24.79 -7.52 16.21
CA LYS A 190 -25.88 -6.57 16.32
C LYS A 190 -25.71 -5.43 15.31
N LYS A 191 -26.81 -4.81 14.92
CA LYS A 191 -26.82 -3.67 13.99
C LYS A 191 -25.83 -2.58 14.46
N GLY A 192 -24.93 -2.17 13.58
CA GLY A 192 -23.93 -1.15 13.87
C GLY A 192 -22.68 -1.66 14.58
N VAL A 193 -22.57 -2.95 14.87
CA VAL A 193 -21.40 -3.56 15.50
C VAL A 193 -20.63 -4.39 14.46
N VAL A 194 -19.32 -4.21 14.42
CA VAL A 194 -18.45 -4.97 13.52
C VAL A 194 -18.39 -6.45 13.97
N PRO A 195 -18.50 -7.43 13.06
CA PRO A 195 -18.43 -8.84 13.41
C PRO A 195 -17.14 -9.24 14.11
N GLN A 196 -17.25 -10.20 15.04
CA GLN A 196 -16.11 -10.68 15.83
C GLN A 196 -14.97 -11.25 14.97
N SER A 197 -15.28 -11.85 13.81
CA SER A 197 -14.28 -12.33 12.86
C SER A 197 -13.33 -11.22 12.38
N VAL A 198 -13.86 -10.01 12.16
CA VAL A 198 -13.06 -8.84 11.77
C VAL A 198 -12.29 -8.30 12.98
N VAL A 199 -12.93 -8.20 14.15
CA VAL A 199 -12.28 -7.74 15.39
C VAL A 199 -11.05 -8.60 15.71
N VAL A 200 -11.22 -9.92 15.69
CA VAL A 200 -10.12 -10.89 15.95
C VAL A 200 -9.02 -10.76 14.88
N ALA A 201 -9.39 -10.53 13.61
CA ALA A 201 -8.41 -10.32 12.54
C ALA A 201 -7.51 -9.11 12.84
N PHE A 202 -8.09 -8.00 13.29
CA PHE A 202 -7.31 -6.82 13.69
C PHE A 202 -6.45 -7.09 14.93
N TYR A 203 -6.93 -7.82 15.93
CA TYR A 203 -6.17 -8.14 17.12
C TYR A 203 -4.98 -9.06 16.82
N VAL A 204 -5.18 -10.08 15.99
CA VAL A 204 -4.10 -10.96 15.54
C VAL A 204 -3.11 -10.19 14.66
N GLY A 205 -3.60 -9.31 13.78
CA GLY A 205 -2.74 -8.42 12.99
C GLY A 205 -1.91 -7.48 13.87
N ALA A 206 -2.50 -6.90 14.92
CA ALA A 206 -1.79 -6.08 15.89
C ALA A 206 -0.72 -6.87 16.64
N ALA A 207 -1.02 -8.10 17.06
CA ALA A 207 -0.05 -8.98 17.70
C ALA A 207 1.12 -9.32 16.77
N LEU A 208 0.84 -9.63 15.49
CA LEU A 208 1.88 -9.85 14.48
C LEU A 208 2.74 -8.61 14.27
N LEU A 209 2.13 -7.42 14.20
CA LEU A 209 2.86 -6.16 14.08
C LEU A 209 3.81 -5.96 15.26
N VAL A 210 3.34 -6.17 16.50
CA VAL A 210 4.18 -6.07 17.70
C VAL A 210 5.34 -7.07 17.65
N ILE A 211 5.04 -8.35 17.45
CA ILE A 211 6.05 -9.42 17.49
C ILE A 211 7.12 -9.18 16.43
N THR A 212 6.73 -8.90 15.19
CA THR A 212 7.69 -8.76 14.09
C THR A 212 8.50 -7.46 14.18
N SER A 213 7.87 -6.35 14.57
CA SER A 213 8.56 -5.07 14.78
C SER A 213 9.53 -5.13 15.95
N LEU A 214 9.10 -5.66 17.08
CA LEU A 214 10.00 -5.84 18.24
C LEU A 214 11.16 -6.77 17.92
N PHE A 215 10.92 -7.85 17.17
CA PHE A 215 12.00 -8.75 16.75
C PHE A 215 13.06 -8.00 15.93
N THR A 216 12.65 -7.20 14.95
CA THR A 216 13.57 -6.36 14.18
C THR A 216 14.32 -5.38 15.08
N MET A 217 13.60 -4.65 15.95
CA MET A 217 14.21 -3.64 16.84
C MET A 217 15.22 -4.22 17.82
N LEU A 218 14.99 -5.44 18.31
CA LEU A 218 15.90 -6.10 19.25
C LEU A 218 17.14 -6.71 18.59
N LYS A 219 17.03 -7.08 17.31
CA LYS A 219 18.10 -7.78 16.58
C LYS A 219 18.92 -6.87 15.68
N VAL A 220 18.36 -5.76 15.22
CA VAL A 220 19.02 -4.83 14.31
C VAL A 220 19.55 -3.63 15.09
N LYS A 221 20.81 -3.28 14.82
CA LYS A 221 21.43 -2.03 15.27
C LYS A 221 21.92 -1.28 14.04
N GLU A 222 21.48 -0.06 13.90
CA GLU A 222 21.91 0.80 12.81
C GLU A 222 23.33 1.34 13.05
N TYR A 223 24.02 1.69 11.98
CA TYR A 223 25.33 2.33 12.09
C TYR A 223 25.22 3.69 12.76
N ASP A 224 26.17 3.99 13.67
CA ASP A 224 26.29 5.32 14.24
C ASP A 224 26.62 6.36 13.15
N PRO A 225 26.36 7.66 13.38
CA PRO A 225 26.51 8.69 12.35
C PRO A 225 27.92 8.77 11.75
N ALA A 226 28.97 8.52 12.54
CA ALA A 226 30.35 8.57 12.05
C ALA A 226 30.65 7.36 11.13
N THR A 227 30.26 6.15 11.56
CA THR A 227 30.38 4.93 10.76
C THR A 227 29.54 5.01 9.50
N TYR A 228 28.32 5.56 9.58
CA TYR A 228 27.44 5.78 8.43
C TYR A 228 28.09 6.71 7.40
N ALA A 229 28.62 7.87 7.83
CA ALA A 229 29.29 8.82 6.96
C ALA A 229 30.52 8.18 6.27
N LEU A 230 31.30 7.39 7.02
CA LEU A 230 32.45 6.68 6.48
C LEU A 230 32.06 5.69 5.38
N TYR A 231 31.04 4.87 5.60
CA TYR A 231 30.60 3.86 4.63
C TYR A 231 29.94 4.46 3.37
N HIS A 232 29.30 5.62 3.50
CA HIS A 232 28.63 6.31 2.39
C HIS A 232 29.49 7.39 1.70
N GLY A 233 30.72 7.60 2.18
CA GLY A 233 31.63 8.61 1.62
C GLY A 233 31.08 10.03 1.72
N ILE A 234 30.32 10.33 2.79
CA ILE A 234 29.73 11.66 3.02
C ILE A 234 30.80 12.52 3.70
N GLU A 235 31.42 13.42 2.97
CA GLU A 235 32.23 14.50 3.54
C GLU A 235 31.29 15.55 4.13
N GLU A 236 31.65 16.14 5.30
CA GLU A 236 30.81 17.09 6.09
C GLU A 236 30.36 18.37 5.37
N ALA A 237 30.63 18.55 4.10
CA ALA A 237 30.55 19.84 3.42
C ALA A 237 29.49 19.97 2.30
N ASP A 238 28.50 19.09 2.16
CA ASP A 238 27.50 19.27 1.11
C ASP A 238 26.15 19.81 1.65
N ASN A 239 26.21 20.97 2.34
CA ASN A 239 25.06 21.84 2.62
C ASN A 239 24.64 22.61 1.36
N GLN A 240 24.56 21.95 0.20
CA GLN A 240 23.98 22.58 -0.97
C GLN A 240 22.47 22.74 -0.72
N LYS A 241 22.02 23.99 -0.73
CA LYS A 241 20.59 24.35 -0.78
C LYS A 241 19.98 23.55 -1.93
N GLY A 242 19.16 22.54 -1.61
CA GLY A 242 18.49 21.72 -2.62
C GLY A 242 17.69 22.61 -3.57
N GLU A 243 17.68 22.30 -4.85
CA GLU A 243 16.82 22.99 -5.81
C GLU A 243 15.35 22.88 -5.37
N SER A 244 14.57 23.94 -5.62
CA SER A 244 13.15 23.94 -5.31
C SER A 244 12.45 22.79 -6.04
N TRP A 245 11.59 22.06 -5.34
CA TRP A 245 10.78 20.99 -5.93
C TRP A 245 9.96 21.44 -7.15
N LEU A 246 9.53 22.72 -7.20
CA LEU A 246 8.86 23.32 -8.36
C LEU A 246 9.80 23.42 -9.56
N THR A 247 11.06 23.78 -9.35
CA THR A 247 12.08 23.85 -10.40
C THR A 247 12.37 22.45 -10.96
N LEU A 248 12.50 21.45 -10.09
CA LEU A 248 12.70 20.06 -10.48
C LEU A 248 11.53 19.51 -11.31
N LEU A 249 10.28 19.79 -10.91
CA LEU A 249 9.10 19.39 -11.68
C LEU A 249 9.08 20.03 -13.08
N LYS A 250 9.44 21.30 -13.21
CA LYS A 250 9.50 21.99 -14.53
C LYS A 250 10.54 21.37 -15.47
N HIS A 251 11.63 20.84 -14.91
CA HIS A 251 12.72 20.22 -15.68
C HIS A 251 12.62 18.69 -15.72
N ALA A 252 11.56 18.10 -15.18
CA ALA A 252 11.37 16.66 -15.17
C ALA A 252 11.32 16.09 -16.61
N PRO A 253 11.98 14.95 -16.85
CA PRO A 253 11.99 14.33 -18.18
C PRO A 253 10.58 13.97 -18.65
N LYS A 254 10.36 13.91 -19.97
CA LYS A 254 9.05 13.55 -20.54
C LYS A 254 8.54 12.19 -20.04
N ALA A 255 9.45 11.24 -19.81
CA ALA A 255 9.11 9.92 -19.25
C ALA A 255 8.47 10.03 -17.87
N PHE A 256 8.92 10.95 -17.01
CA PHE A 256 8.32 11.21 -15.71
C PHE A 256 6.83 11.56 -15.84
N TRP A 257 6.49 12.50 -16.72
CA TRP A 257 5.09 12.94 -16.91
C TRP A 257 4.22 11.91 -17.61
N THR A 258 4.74 11.20 -18.60
CA THR A 258 3.97 10.17 -19.30
C THR A 258 3.70 8.96 -18.42
N VAL A 259 4.66 8.55 -17.57
CA VAL A 259 4.45 7.51 -16.57
C VAL A 259 3.48 7.98 -15.47
N THR A 260 3.60 9.23 -15.02
CA THR A 260 2.64 9.83 -14.07
C THR A 260 1.21 9.81 -14.62
N LEU A 261 1.02 10.07 -15.91
CA LEU A 261 -0.30 9.99 -16.55
C LEU A 261 -0.87 8.56 -16.50
N VAL A 262 -0.07 7.55 -16.80
CA VAL A 262 -0.50 6.13 -16.69
C VAL A 262 -0.84 5.80 -15.24
N GLN A 263 0.01 6.18 -14.30
CA GLN A 263 -0.20 5.96 -12.88
C GLN A 263 -1.45 6.66 -12.36
N PHE A 264 -1.80 7.82 -12.92
CA PHE A 264 -3.03 8.51 -12.57
C PHE A 264 -4.25 7.61 -12.78
N PHE A 265 -4.38 7.00 -13.95
CA PHE A 265 -5.50 6.10 -14.26
C PHE A 265 -5.45 4.81 -13.42
N CYS A 266 -4.28 4.24 -13.21
CA CYS A 266 -4.11 3.02 -12.43
C CYS A 266 -4.56 3.22 -10.97
N TRP A 267 -4.02 4.22 -10.28
CA TRP A 267 -4.34 4.47 -8.88
C TRP A 267 -5.77 4.98 -8.68
N PHE A 268 -6.32 5.69 -9.66
CA PHE A 268 -7.72 6.06 -9.67
C PHE A 268 -8.63 4.82 -9.67
N ALA A 269 -8.37 3.84 -10.55
CA ALA A 269 -9.15 2.61 -10.64
C ALA A 269 -9.02 1.75 -9.35
N PHE A 270 -7.81 1.60 -8.81
CA PHE A 270 -7.58 0.86 -7.58
C PHE A 270 -8.21 1.53 -6.35
N GLN A 271 -8.34 2.85 -6.32
CA GLN A 271 -9.07 3.55 -5.26
C GLN A 271 -10.52 3.06 -5.18
N TYR A 272 -11.18 2.86 -6.32
CA TYR A 272 -12.54 2.33 -6.34
C TYR A 272 -12.62 0.84 -5.98
N LEU A 273 -11.58 0.05 -6.28
CA LEU A 273 -11.49 -1.31 -5.78
C LEU A 273 -11.61 -1.34 -4.26
N TRP A 274 -10.78 -0.59 -3.55
CA TRP A 274 -10.80 -0.58 -2.09
C TRP A 274 -12.06 0.03 -1.50
N THR A 275 -12.58 1.07 -2.13
CA THR A 275 -13.77 1.79 -1.64
C THR A 275 -15.04 0.95 -1.77
N TYR A 276 -15.21 0.22 -2.88
CA TYR A 276 -16.52 -0.35 -3.23
C TYR A 276 -16.57 -1.87 -3.25
N SER A 277 -15.46 -2.62 -3.11
CA SER A 277 -15.44 -4.08 -3.26
C SER A 277 -16.44 -4.81 -2.37
N ALA A 278 -16.45 -4.52 -1.08
CA ALA A 278 -17.34 -5.25 -0.14
C ALA A 278 -18.80 -5.09 -0.53
N GLY A 279 -19.25 -3.87 -0.82
CA GLY A 279 -20.62 -3.60 -1.22
C GLY A 279 -20.94 -4.08 -2.64
N ALA A 280 -20.03 -3.96 -3.59
CA ALA A 280 -20.25 -4.45 -4.95
C ALA A 280 -20.43 -5.97 -4.99
N ILE A 281 -19.57 -6.70 -4.28
CA ILE A 281 -19.69 -8.16 -4.16
C ILE A 281 -21.01 -8.53 -3.47
N ALA A 282 -21.39 -7.82 -2.38
CA ALA A 282 -22.64 -8.05 -1.69
C ALA A 282 -23.85 -7.79 -2.61
N GLN A 283 -23.84 -6.72 -3.38
CA GLN A 283 -24.92 -6.40 -4.34
C GLN A 283 -25.02 -7.42 -5.45
N ASN A 284 -23.88 -7.78 -6.07
CA ASN A 284 -23.86 -8.55 -7.31
C ASN A 284 -24.01 -10.06 -7.09
N VAL A 285 -23.47 -10.60 -5.99
CA VAL A 285 -23.42 -12.04 -5.73
C VAL A 285 -24.39 -12.46 -4.61
N TRP A 286 -24.50 -11.67 -3.55
CA TRP A 286 -25.40 -11.96 -2.42
C TRP A 286 -26.72 -11.17 -2.46
N HIS A 287 -26.94 -10.38 -3.51
CA HIS A 287 -28.18 -9.62 -3.75
C HIS A 287 -28.65 -8.80 -2.55
N THR A 288 -27.70 -8.18 -1.82
CA THR A 288 -28.00 -7.35 -0.65
C THR A 288 -27.25 -6.03 -0.64
N THR A 289 -27.95 -4.99 -0.20
CA THR A 289 -27.36 -3.67 0.10
C THR A 289 -27.28 -3.41 1.60
N ASN A 290 -27.87 -4.31 2.41
CA ASN A 290 -27.90 -4.16 3.86
C ASN A 290 -26.58 -4.59 4.49
N ALA A 291 -25.75 -3.62 4.83
CA ALA A 291 -24.42 -3.84 5.40
C ALA A 291 -24.42 -4.56 6.77
N THR A 292 -25.56 -4.63 7.46
CA THR A 292 -25.69 -5.34 8.74
C THR A 292 -26.19 -6.78 8.58
N SER A 293 -26.51 -7.20 7.35
CA SER A 293 -26.99 -8.56 7.07
C SER A 293 -25.87 -9.60 7.08
N ALA A 294 -26.21 -10.84 7.39
CA ALA A 294 -25.27 -11.97 7.30
C ALA A 294 -24.73 -12.16 5.89
N ALA A 295 -25.55 -11.91 4.87
CA ALA A 295 -25.15 -11.99 3.46
C ALA A 295 -24.07 -10.96 3.11
N TYR A 296 -24.20 -9.71 3.56
CA TYR A 296 -23.17 -8.69 3.38
C TYR A 296 -21.86 -9.06 4.09
N GLN A 297 -21.95 -9.59 5.29
CA GLN A 297 -20.79 -10.00 6.06
C GLN A 297 -20.08 -11.21 5.42
N ALA A 298 -20.84 -12.14 4.81
CA ALA A 298 -20.27 -13.23 4.01
C ALA A 298 -19.55 -12.70 2.77
N ALA A 299 -20.13 -11.74 2.05
CA ALA A 299 -19.49 -11.06 0.92
C ALA A 299 -18.18 -10.35 1.34
N GLY A 300 -18.15 -9.70 2.51
CA GLY A 300 -16.96 -9.08 3.06
C GLY A 300 -15.82 -10.08 3.35
N ASN A 301 -16.16 -11.27 3.88
CA ASN A 301 -15.19 -12.35 4.05
C ASN A 301 -14.67 -12.88 2.71
N TRP A 302 -15.57 -13.03 1.74
CA TRP A 302 -15.20 -13.48 0.40
C TRP A 302 -14.28 -12.48 -0.31
N TYR A 303 -14.54 -11.18 -0.11
CA TYR A 303 -13.62 -10.14 -0.59
C TYR A 303 -12.19 -10.34 -0.06
N GLY A 304 -12.03 -10.73 1.19
CA GLY A 304 -10.71 -11.08 1.74
C GLY A 304 -10.03 -12.20 0.95
N VAL A 305 -10.75 -13.27 0.60
CA VAL A 305 -10.23 -14.36 -0.25
C VAL A 305 -9.84 -13.84 -1.63
N LEU A 306 -10.68 -13.01 -2.24
CA LEU A 306 -10.41 -12.42 -3.55
C LEU A 306 -9.18 -11.48 -3.53
N ALA A 307 -9.01 -10.70 -2.47
CA ALA A 307 -7.84 -9.84 -2.28
C ALA A 307 -6.54 -10.67 -2.10
N ALA A 308 -6.62 -11.82 -1.43
CA ALA A 308 -5.50 -12.76 -1.35
C ALA A 308 -5.15 -13.35 -2.73
N VAL A 309 -6.15 -13.75 -3.51
CA VAL A 309 -5.96 -14.22 -4.91
C VAL A 309 -5.31 -13.13 -5.77
N GLN A 310 -5.80 -11.89 -5.67
CA GLN A 310 -5.21 -10.74 -6.36
C GLN A 310 -3.72 -10.59 -6.02
N SER A 311 -3.36 -10.68 -4.73
CA SER A 311 -1.98 -10.56 -4.27
C SER A 311 -1.10 -11.70 -4.79
N ILE A 312 -1.59 -12.94 -4.76
CA ILE A 312 -0.88 -14.11 -5.29
C ILE A 312 -0.68 -13.97 -6.81
N ALA A 313 -1.72 -13.60 -7.54
CA ALA A 313 -1.64 -13.38 -8.99
C ALA A 313 -0.62 -12.29 -9.34
N ALA A 314 -0.58 -11.21 -8.54
CA ALA A 314 0.41 -10.14 -8.71
C ALA A 314 1.85 -10.64 -8.51
N VAL A 315 2.10 -11.46 -7.49
CA VAL A 315 3.44 -12.05 -7.24
C VAL A 315 3.86 -12.94 -8.41
N VAL A 316 2.99 -13.84 -8.84
CA VAL A 316 3.26 -14.75 -9.96
C VAL A 316 3.54 -13.95 -11.24
N TRP A 317 2.70 -12.94 -11.53
CA TRP A 317 2.87 -12.13 -12.72
C TRP A 317 4.12 -11.23 -12.67
N SER A 318 4.48 -10.70 -11.52
CA SER A 318 5.74 -9.95 -11.35
C SER A 318 6.96 -10.79 -11.72
N TYR A 319 6.94 -12.09 -11.40
CA TYR A 319 8.00 -13.01 -11.83
C TYR A 319 8.04 -13.20 -13.35
N VAL A 320 6.89 -13.20 -14.02
CA VAL A 320 6.81 -13.21 -15.50
C VAL A 320 7.39 -11.92 -16.08
N LEU A 321 6.96 -10.77 -15.51
CA LEU A 321 7.40 -9.45 -15.97
C LEU A 321 8.91 -9.23 -15.81
N ALA A 322 9.51 -9.79 -14.75
CA ALA A 322 10.96 -9.71 -14.52
C ALA A 322 11.79 -10.41 -15.61
N LYS A 323 11.19 -11.31 -16.39
CA LYS A 323 11.85 -12.01 -17.52
C LYS A 323 11.62 -11.33 -18.86
N VAL A 324 10.79 -10.30 -18.91
CA VAL A 324 10.50 -9.57 -20.16
C VAL A 324 11.70 -8.69 -20.51
N PRO A 325 12.27 -8.83 -21.73
CA PRO A 325 13.38 -7.98 -22.17
C PRO A 325 13.00 -6.50 -22.18
N ASN A 326 13.96 -5.62 -21.92
CA ASN A 326 13.77 -4.17 -21.80
C ASN A 326 12.98 -3.57 -22.99
N GLN A 327 13.25 -4.01 -24.19
CA GLN A 327 12.57 -3.55 -25.42
C GLN A 327 11.05 -3.81 -25.43
N TYR A 328 10.55 -4.73 -24.60
CA TYR A 328 9.14 -5.11 -24.48
C TYR A 328 8.49 -4.64 -23.17
N HIS A 329 9.19 -3.87 -22.33
CA HIS A 329 8.63 -3.39 -21.05
C HIS A 329 7.33 -2.60 -21.26
N LYS A 330 7.28 -1.74 -22.28
CA LYS A 330 6.07 -1.00 -22.63
C LYS A 330 4.90 -1.93 -23.00
N LEU A 331 5.16 -2.98 -23.79
CA LEU A 331 4.15 -3.98 -24.13
C LEU A 331 3.70 -4.77 -22.92
N GLY A 332 4.64 -5.20 -22.06
CA GLY A 332 4.35 -5.88 -20.80
C GLY A 332 3.52 -5.02 -19.86
N TYR A 333 3.82 -3.71 -19.77
CA TYR A 333 3.08 -2.76 -18.95
C TYR A 333 1.65 -2.58 -19.49
N GLY A 334 1.50 -2.16 -20.75
CA GLY A 334 0.18 -1.94 -21.37
C GLY A 334 -0.68 -3.20 -21.41
N GLY A 335 -0.06 -4.36 -21.71
CA GLY A 335 -0.75 -5.65 -21.70
C GLY A 335 -1.27 -6.03 -20.32
N SER A 336 -0.46 -5.84 -19.26
CA SER A 336 -0.90 -6.09 -17.87
C SER A 336 -2.08 -5.21 -17.48
N LEU A 337 -2.07 -3.93 -17.84
CA LEU A 337 -3.17 -3.00 -17.56
C LEU A 337 -4.42 -3.34 -18.36
N LEU A 338 -4.29 -3.76 -19.63
CA LEU A 338 -5.41 -4.19 -20.45
C LEU A 338 -6.11 -5.43 -19.87
N ILE A 339 -5.32 -6.42 -19.46
CA ILE A 339 -5.82 -7.60 -18.74
C ILE A 339 -6.55 -7.19 -17.46
N GLY A 340 -5.97 -6.28 -16.69
CA GLY A 340 -6.60 -5.76 -15.47
C GLY A 340 -7.89 -4.98 -15.75
N ALA A 341 -7.96 -4.21 -16.82
CA ALA A 341 -9.18 -3.51 -17.24
C ALA A 341 -10.34 -4.49 -17.49
N THR A 342 -10.06 -5.62 -18.17
CA THR A 342 -11.04 -6.70 -18.32
C THR A 342 -11.42 -7.33 -17.00
N GLY A 343 -10.45 -7.48 -16.06
CA GLY A 343 -10.71 -7.95 -14.70
C GLY A 343 -11.67 -7.05 -13.94
N PHE A 344 -11.42 -5.74 -13.92
CA PHE A 344 -12.31 -4.75 -13.29
C PHE A 344 -13.70 -4.75 -13.91
N ALA A 345 -13.80 -4.71 -15.23
CA ALA A 345 -15.09 -4.71 -15.94
C ALA A 345 -15.86 -6.02 -15.73
N SER A 346 -15.18 -7.16 -15.65
CA SER A 346 -15.82 -8.46 -15.46
C SER A 346 -16.53 -8.57 -14.10
N ILE A 347 -16.08 -7.87 -13.05
CA ILE A 347 -16.74 -7.86 -11.74
C ILE A 347 -18.21 -7.37 -11.86
N PHE A 348 -18.48 -6.47 -12.78
CA PHE A 348 -19.85 -6.01 -13.05
C PHE A 348 -20.77 -7.13 -13.61
N PHE A 349 -20.25 -8.00 -14.46
CA PHE A 349 -21.01 -9.04 -15.15
C PHE A 349 -21.07 -10.38 -14.40
N VAL A 350 -20.18 -10.59 -13.43
CA VAL A 350 -20.04 -11.87 -12.74
C VAL A 350 -20.89 -11.90 -11.47
N HIS A 351 -21.88 -12.81 -11.45
CA HIS A 351 -22.79 -13.01 -10.31
C HIS A 351 -22.48 -14.26 -9.48
N ASN A 352 -21.37 -14.94 -9.78
CA ASN A 352 -20.93 -16.13 -9.06
C ASN A 352 -19.65 -15.88 -8.29
N GLN A 353 -19.67 -16.19 -6.98
CA GLN A 353 -18.52 -15.93 -6.09
C GLN A 353 -17.23 -16.62 -6.56
N TYR A 354 -17.30 -17.83 -7.11
CA TYR A 354 -16.12 -18.58 -7.55
C TYR A 354 -15.53 -18.03 -8.85
N VAL A 355 -16.38 -17.54 -9.76
CA VAL A 355 -15.94 -16.92 -11.01
C VAL A 355 -15.25 -15.58 -10.75
N LEU A 356 -15.62 -14.87 -9.68
CA LEU A 356 -14.92 -13.66 -9.26
C LEU A 356 -13.44 -13.90 -8.92
N ILE A 357 -13.04 -15.13 -8.58
CA ILE A 357 -11.62 -15.49 -8.40
C ILE A 357 -10.81 -15.15 -9.63
N LEU A 358 -11.33 -15.46 -10.83
CA LEU A 358 -10.67 -15.10 -12.09
C LEU A 358 -10.61 -13.58 -12.28
N SER A 359 -11.72 -12.86 -12.01
CA SER A 359 -11.76 -11.40 -12.14
C SER A 359 -10.68 -10.73 -11.28
N TYR A 360 -10.54 -11.14 -10.02
CA TYR A 360 -9.54 -10.58 -9.11
C TYR A 360 -8.11 -11.05 -9.43
N ALA A 361 -7.93 -12.23 -9.99
CA ALA A 361 -6.63 -12.65 -10.52
C ALA A 361 -6.18 -11.74 -11.67
N LEU A 362 -7.09 -11.39 -12.61
CA LEU A 362 -6.81 -10.45 -13.69
C LEU A 362 -6.49 -9.04 -13.16
N VAL A 363 -7.18 -8.57 -12.12
CA VAL A 363 -6.86 -7.30 -11.42
C VAL A 363 -5.46 -7.38 -10.79
N GLY A 364 -5.07 -8.53 -10.24
CA GLY A 364 -3.73 -8.77 -9.70
C GLY A 364 -2.62 -8.63 -10.76
N ILE A 365 -2.88 -9.01 -12.00
CA ILE A 365 -1.97 -8.82 -13.13
C ILE A 365 -1.71 -7.32 -13.39
N ALA A 366 -2.76 -6.48 -13.36
CA ALA A 366 -2.57 -5.02 -13.46
C ALA A 366 -1.77 -4.46 -12.28
N TRP A 367 -2.05 -4.94 -11.05
CA TRP A 367 -1.30 -4.55 -9.87
C TRP A 367 0.20 -4.81 -10.02
N ALA A 368 0.58 -5.97 -10.57
CA ALA A 368 1.98 -6.28 -10.86
C ALA A 368 2.58 -5.31 -11.88
N GLY A 369 1.88 -5.05 -13.00
CA GLY A 369 2.36 -4.15 -14.05
C GLY A 369 2.60 -2.73 -13.56
N MET A 370 1.63 -2.17 -12.82
CA MET A 370 1.72 -0.80 -12.31
C MET A 370 2.72 -0.60 -11.17
N ASN A 371 3.19 -1.66 -10.54
CA ASN A 371 4.23 -1.58 -9.51
C ASN A 371 5.62 -1.93 -10.02
N THR A 372 5.75 -2.69 -11.11
CA THR A 372 7.03 -3.14 -11.64
C THR A 372 7.68 -2.10 -12.57
N TYR A 373 6.96 -1.65 -13.58
CA TYR A 373 7.57 -0.86 -14.66
C TYR A 373 7.70 0.65 -14.41
N PRO A 374 6.79 1.35 -13.71
CA PRO A 374 6.86 2.79 -13.56
C PRO A 374 8.17 3.29 -12.95
N LEU A 375 8.58 2.68 -11.85
CA LEU A 375 9.85 3.04 -11.18
C LEU A 375 11.05 2.77 -12.08
N THR A 376 11.08 1.64 -12.78
CA THR A 376 12.17 1.30 -13.72
C THR A 376 12.27 2.33 -14.84
N ILE A 377 11.13 2.70 -15.47
CA ILE A 377 11.11 3.66 -16.57
C ILE A 377 11.53 5.05 -16.09
N VAL A 378 11.01 5.48 -14.93
CA VAL A 378 11.34 6.82 -14.37
C VAL A 378 12.79 6.89 -13.95
N THR A 379 13.31 5.88 -13.24
CA THR A 379 14.72 5.87 -12.80
C THR A 379 15.70 5.81 -13.95
N ASN A 380 15.39 5.09 -15.03
CA ASN A 380 16.21 5.05 -16.22
C ASN A 380 16.24 6.40 -16.99
N ALA A 381 15.18 7.20 -16.86
CA ALA A 381 15.10 8.52 -17.48
C ALA A 381 15.71 9.64 -16.63
N LEU A 382 15.94 9.38 -15.35
CA LEU A 382 16.53 10.33 -14.41
C LEU A 382 18.05 10.11 -14.36
N THR A 383 18.81 11.13 -14.75
CA THR A 383 20.27 11.15 -14.63
C THR A 383 20.69 12.20 -13.62
N GLY A 384 21.54 11.85 -12.62
CA GLY A 384 22.24 12.82 -11.79
C GLY A 384 21.80 12.96 -10.34
N LYS A 385 22.15 14.09 -9.73
CA LYS A 385 22.18 14.35 -8.28
C LYS A 385 20.80 14.38 -7.56
N HIS A 386 19.67 14.46 -8.28
CA HIS A 386 18.36 14.68 -7.69
C HIS A 386 17.42 13.45 -7.73
N MET A 387 17.96 12.25 -7.93
CA MET A 387 17.19 11.01 -8.05
C MET A 387 16.21 10.81 -6.87
N GLY A 388 16.70 10.97 -5.65
CA GLY A 388 15.86 10.80 -4.45
C GLY A 388 14.69 11.78 -4.37
N THR A 389 14.93 13.03 -4.75
CA THR A 389 13.87 14.06 -4.77
C THR A 389 12.83 13.76 -5.84
N TYR A 390 13.25 13.33 -7.04
CA TYR A 390 12.32 12.93 -8.09
C TYR A 390 11.48 11.70 -7.70
N LEU A 391 12.06 10.73 -7.02
CA LEU A 391 11.31 9.58 -6.50
C LEU A 391 10.31 9.98 -5.42
N GLY A 392 10.68 10.95 -4.57
CA GLY A 392 9.75 11.56 -3.61
C GLY A 392 8.58 12.27 -4.30
N LEU A 393 8.87 13.06 -5.35
CA LEU A 393 7.84 13.72 -6.15
C LEU A 393 6.98 12.72 -6.92
N PHE A 394 7.56 11.60 -7.37
CA PHE A 394 6.83 10.53 -8.03
C PHE A 394 5.81 9.85 -7.11
N ASN A 395 6.02 9.87 -5.79
CA ASN A 395 5.00 9.42 -4.84
C ASN A 395 3.69 10.24 -4.95
N GLY A 396 3.75 11.49 -5.41
CA GLY A 396 2.58 12.27 -5.76
C GLY A 396 1.73 11.64 -6.85
N SER A 397 2.34 10.90 -7.79
CA SER A 397 1.62 10.15 -8.83
C SER A 397 0.81 8.95 -8.28
N ILE A 398 1.03 8.58 -7.03
CA ILE A 398 0.30 7.56 -6.29
C ILE A 398 -0.85 8.21 -5.52
N CYS A 399 -0.55 9.21 -4.70
CA CYS A 399 -1.51 9.80 -3.77
C CYS A 399 -2.54 10.71 -4.45
N LEU A 400 -2.11 11.57 -5.38
CA LEU A 400 -3.00 12.53 -6.04
C LEU A 400 -4.15 11.88 -6.81
N PRO A 401 -3.95 10.83 -7.62
CA PRO A 401 -5.06 10.14 -8.30
C PRO A 401 -6.07 9.53 -7.33
N GLN A 402 -5.63 9.01 -6.20
CA GLN A 402 -6.50 8.45 -5.18
C GLN A 402 -7.35 9.54 -4.50
N ILE A 403 -6.76 10.72 -4.25
CA ILE A 403 -7.48 11.91 -3.75
C ILE A 403 -8.53 12.33 -4.78
N VAL A 404 -8.15 12.46 -6.06
CA VAL A 404 -9.06 12.85 -7.14
C VAL A 404 -10.19 11.82 -7.29
N ALA A 405 -9.88 10.51 -7.26
CA ALA A 405 -10.88 9.46 -7.34
C ALA A 405 -11.88 9.53 -6.17
N SER A 406 -11.38 9.72 -4.95
CA SER A 406 -12.23 9.87 -3.75
C SER A 406 -13.16 11.07 -3.86
N LEU A 407 -12.66 12.23 -4.31
CA LEU A 407 -13.47 13.43 -4.51
C LEU A 407 -14.45 13.25 -5.69
N ALA A 408 -14.01 12.67 -6.80
CA ALA A 408 -14.86 12.42 -7.96
C ALA A 408 -16.00 11.44 -7.64
N SER A 409 -15.84 10.56 -6.66
CA SER A 409 -16.86 9.60 -6.27
C SER A 409 -18.16 10.26 -5.82
N PHE A 410 -18.13 11.45 -5.22
CA PHE A 410 -19.34 12.18 -4.80
C PHE A 410 -20.25 12.57 -5.98
N ALA A 411 -19.68 12.82 -7.14
CA ALA A 411 -20.45 13.07 -8.36
C ALA A 411 -20.73 11.78 -9.14
N LEU A 412 -19.72 10.94 -9.31
CA LEU A 412 -19.79 9.77 -10.18
C LEU A 412 -20.68 8.65 -9.60
N PHE A 413 -20.67 8.45 -8.30
CA PHE A 413 -21.48 7.40 -7.68
C PHE A 413 -22.99 7.61 -7.88
N PRO A 414 -23.59 8.78 -7.55
CA PRO A 414 -25.01 9.03 -7.85
C PRO A 414 -25.29 9.09 -9.34
N MET A 415 -24.42 9.63 -10.20
CA MET A 415 -24.58 9.63 -11.65
C MET A 415 -24.66 8.22 -12.25
N LEU A 416 -23.99 7.26 -11.63
CA LEU A 416 -24.01 5.84 -12.02
C LEU A 416 -25.11 5.06 -11.27
N GLY A 417 -26.14 5.74 -10.81
CA GLY A 417 -27.32 5.10 -10.20
C GLY A 417 -27.15 4.67 -8.74
N GLY A 418 -26.12 5.15 -8.02
CA GLY A 418 -25.87 4.81 -6.63
C GLY A 418 -25.53 3.32 -6.39
N SER A 419 -24.97 2.66 -7.39
CA SER A 419 -24.60 1.25 -7.34
C SER A 419 -23.08 1.09 -7.22
N GLN A 420 -22.66 0.36 -6.18
CA GLN A 420 -21.23 0.06 -5.98
C GLN A 420 -20.66 -0.83 -7.10
N VAL A 421 -21.52 -1.66 -7.72
CA VAL A 421 -21.14 -2.51 -8.86
C VAL A 421 -20.78 -1.67 -10.09
N ASN A 422 -21.55 -0.60 -10.35
CA ASN A 422 -21.31 0.29 -11.50
C ASN A 422 -19.96 1.02 -11.41
N MET A 423 -19.45 1.25 -10.18
CA MET A 423 -18.12 1.83 -9.96
C MET A 423 -17.01 0.92 -10.47
N PHE A 424 -17.22 -0.41 -10.53
CA PHE A 424 -16.25 -1.34 -11.11
C PHE A 424 -16.19 -1.28 -12.63
N LEU A 425 -17.34 -1.06 -13.30
CA LEU A 425 -17.34 -0.82 -14.73
C LEU A 425 -16.58 0.47 -15.08
N LEU A 426 -16.80 1.53 -14.29
CA LEU A 426 -16.06 2.79 -14.43
C LEU A 426 -14.56 2.56 -14.17
N ALA A 427 -14.19 1.82 -13.11
CA ALA A 427 -12.79 1.49 -12.83
C ALA A 427 -12.13 0.72 -13.98
N GLY A 428 -12.87 -0.19 -14.63
CA GLY A 428 -12.40 -0.89 -15.82
C GLY A 428 -12.15 0.05 -17.00
N ILE A 429 -13.04 1.00 -17.24
CA ILE A 429 -12.86 2.03 -18.29
C ILE A 429 -11.65 2.91 -18.00
N VAL A 430 -11.49 3.36 -16.74
CA VAL A 430 -10.34 4.17 -16.32
C VAL A 430 -9.04 3.37 -16.44
N MET A 431 -9.04 2.10 -16.09
CA MET A 431 -7.86 1.23 -16.26
C MET A 431 -7.52 1.01 -17.73
N LEU A 432 -8.53 0.91 -18.61
CA LEU A 432 -8.33 0.87 -20.06
C LEU A 432 -7.68 2.15 -20.59
N LEU A 433 -8.11 3.32 -20.11
CA LEU A 433 -7.45 4.59 -20.43
C LEU A 433 -6.00 4.60 -19.97
N GLY A 434 -5.72 4.01 -18.81
CA GLY A 434 -4.36 3.76 -18.32
C GLY A 434 -3.55 2.90 -19.28
N ALA A 435 -4.10 1.77 -19.74
CA ALA A 435 -3.45 0.89 -20.71
C ALA A 435 -3.16 1.60 -22.04
N LEU A 436 -4.11 2.38 -22.55
CA LEU A 436 -3.94 3.17 -23.77
C LEU A 436 -2.90 4.28 -23.60
N SER A 437 -2.86 4.93 -22.42
CA SER A 437 -1.88 6.00 -22.15
C SER A 437 -0.43 5.50 -22.08
N VAL A 438 -0.19 4.19 -21.91
CA VAL A 438 1.15 3.59 -22.02
C VAL A 438 1.77 3.87 -23.39
N THR A 439 0.96 4.02 -24.44
CA THR A 439 1.46 4.35 -25.79
C THR A 439 2.22 5.67 -25.83
N THR A 440 1.92 6.61 -24.93
CA THR A 440 2.57 7.92 -24.84
C THR A 440 3.98 7.86 -24.26
N ILE A 441 4.33 6.78 -23.56
CA ILE A 441 5.66 6.61 -22.98
C ILE A 441 6.67 6.44 -24.12
N LYS A 442 7.63 7.35 -24.17
CA LYS A 442 8.80 7.24 -25.04
C LYS A 442 9.97 6.73 -24.19
N GLU A 443 10.27 5.44 -24.32
CA GLU A 443 11.43 4.86 -23.69
C GLU A 443 12.69 5.29 -24.44
N THR A 444 13.60 5.96 -23.75
CA THR A 444 14.95 6.19 -24.22
C THR A 444 15.80 5.08 -23.59
N TYR A 445 16.01 3.99 -24.34
CA TYR A 445 16.99 3.00 -23.91
C TYR A 445 18.38 3.62 -24.07
N VAL A 446 19.07 3.82 -22.97
CA VAL A 446 20.52 4.04 -23.03
C VAL A 446 21.11 2.71 -23.49
N LYS A 447 21.66 2.72 -24.71
CA LYS A 447 22.39 1.58 -25.30
C LYS A 447 23.66 1.31 -24.53
#